data_2290dff0c7db4b2d9285355b666bb8cf
#
_entry.id   2290dff0c7db4b2d9285355b666bb8cf
#
_cell.length_a   1.000
_cell.length_b   1.000
_cell.length_c   1.000
_cell.angle_alpha   90.00
_cell.angle_beta   90.00
_cell.angle_gamma   90.00
#
_symmetry.space_group_name_H-M   'P 1'
#
loop_
_entity.id
_entity.type
_entity.pdbx_description
1 polymer ?
#
loop_
_entity_poly.entity_id
_entity_poly.type
_entity_poly.pdbx_seq_one_letter_code
_entity_poly.pdbx_strand_id
1 'polypeptide(L)'
;MQDIRRDKFSGRIMGIDFGSKRIGISISDPTLTIAQGLFVLENNSKVFEEIKEICSQYNVGLIVIGLPVKLSGKHSNKTNEVVKFINELKSKLKIEVISWDERLTTKLAQKSKIEMNLKKKKRQDKNLNDVIASSLILQSYLDYLKNKETMVARNED
;
A
#
# COMPACT_ATOMS: atom_id res chain seq x y z
N MET A 1 8.65 -12.12 2.09
CA MET A 1 8.64 -10.64 2.05
C MET A 1 10.06 -10.16 1.79
N GLN A 2 10.22 -9.35 0.77
CA GLN A 2 11.51 -8.69 0.56
C GLN A 2 11.68 -7.60 1.61
N ASP A 3 12.77 -7.68 2.35
CA ASP A 3 13.14 -6.71 3.36
C ASP A 3 13.93 -5.59 2.69
N ILE A 4 13.26 -4.48 2.38
CA ILE A 4 13.90 -3.33 1.75
C ILE A 4 14.22 -2.32 2.84
N ARG A 5 15.52 -2.09 3.02
CA ARG A 5 15.98 -1.04 3.93
C ARG A 5 15.75 0.33 3.31
N ARG A 6 15.51 1.32 4.17
CA ARG A 6 15.26 2.71 3.77
C ARG A 6 16.38 3.32 2.93
N ASP A 7 17.58 2.81 3.06
CA ASP A 7 18.77 3.23 2.31
C ASP A 7 18.80 2.72 0.86
N LYS A 8 17.88 1.78 0.50
CA LYS A 8 17.84 1.17 -0.85
C LYS A 8 16.95 1.90 -1.85
N PHE A 9 16.19 2.90 -1.43
CA PHE A 9 15.36 3.69 -2.33
C PHE A 9 15.35 5.14 -1.89
N SER A 10 15.06 6.03 -2.82
CA SER A 10 14.85 7.45 -2.53
C SER A 10 13.43 7.84 -2.91
N GLY A 11 12.88 8.82 -2.21
CA GLY A 11 11.55 9.32 -2.49
C GLY A 11 10.47 8.78 -1.56
N ARG A 12 9.23 8.97 -1.97
CA ARG A 12 8.06 8.54 -1.19
C ARG A 12 7.69 7.10 -1.48
N ILE A 13 6.87 6.53 -0.62
CA ILE A 13 6.29 5.21 -0.81
C ILE A 13 4.83 5.36 -1.22
N MET A 14 4.43 4.62 -2.26
CA MET A 14 3.04 4.53 -2.68
C MET A 14 2.43 3.24 -2.12
N GLY A 15 1.21 3.34 -1.58
CA GLY A 15 0.41 2.19 -1.21
C GLY A 15 -0.64 1.90 -2.27
N ILE A 16 -0.87 0.63 -2.55
CA ILE A 16 -1.87 0.18 -3.50
C ILE A 16 -2.76 -0.88 -2.86
N ASP A 17 -4.07 -0.65 -2.90
CA ASP A 17 -5.08 -1.67 -2.61
C ASP A 17 -5.68 -2.13 -3.94
N PHE A 18 -5.35 -3.37 -4.33
CA PHE A 18 -5.78 -3.93 -5.61
C PHE A 18 -7.22 -4.43 -5.55
N GLY A 19 -8.04 -3.97 -6.48
CA GLY A 19 -9.36 -4.52 -6.76
C GLY A 19 -9.50 -4.87 -8.24
N SER A 20 -10.37 -5.81 -8.58
CA SER A 20 -10.59 -6.22 -9.97
C SER A 20 -11.17 -5.10 -10.83
N LYS A 21 -11.93 -4.19 -10.24
CA LYS A 21 -12.56 -3.06 -10.92
C LYS A 21 -11.91 -1.72 -10.58
N ARG A 22 -11.41 -1.55 -9.37
CA ARG A 22 -10.85 -0.30 -8.87
C ARG A 22 -9.60 -0.57 -8.06
N ILE A 23 -8.69 0.39 -8.11
CA ILE A 23 -7.42 0.35 -7.39
C ILE A 23 -7.32 1.59 -6.53
N GLY A 24 -7.19 1.41 -5.21
CA GLY A 24 -6.98 2.50 -4.27
C GLY A 24 -5.51 2.89 -4.19
N ILE A 25 -5.24 4.19 -4.19
CA ILE A 25 -3.89 4.75 -4.17
C ILE A 25 -3.70 5.62 -2.94
N SER A 26 -2.59 5.41 -2.25
CA SER A 26 -2.13 6.23 -1.14
C SER A 26 -0.67 6.60 -1.32
N ILE A 27 -0.23 7.61 -0.60
CA ILE A 27 1.15 8.12 -0.67
C ILE A 27 1.66 8.43 0.73
N SER A 28 2.94 8.21 0.97
CA SER A 28 3.58 8.64 2.20
C SER A 28 3.99 10.11 2.12
N ASP A 29 4.16 10.74 3.28
CA ASP A 29 4.88 12.01 3.36
C ASP A 29 6.38 11.80 3.06
N PRO A 30 7.16 12.87 2.82
CA PRO A 30 8.59 12.73 2.53
C PRO A 30 9.41 12.09 3.65
N THR A 31 8.96 12.17 4.91
CA THR A 31 9.65 11.57 6.06
C THR A 31 9.30 10.10 6.27
N LEU A 32 8.41 9.53 5.45
CA LEU A 32 7.96 8.14 5.54
C LEU A 32 7.30 7.80 6.88
N THR A 33 6.51 8.73 7.41
CA THR A 33 5.86 8.60 8.72
C THR A 33 4.37 8.38 8.62
N ILE A 34 3.69 9.11 7.72
CA ILE A 34 2.23 9.14 7.62
C ILE A 34 1.80 8.78 6.21
N ALA A 35 0.80 7.90 6.10
CA ALA A 35 0.13 7.57 4.86
C ALA A 35 -1.09 8.47 4.64
N GLN A 36 -1.25 8.97 3.43
CA GLN A 36 -2.38 9.77 3.00
C GLN A 36 -3.04 9.13 1.79
N GLY A 37 -4.37 8.94 1.83
CA GLY A 37 -5.12 8.48 0.68
C GLY A 37 -5.13 9.55 -0.41
N LEU A 38 -4.94 9.15 -1.67
CA LEU A 38 -4.98 10.07 -2.80
C LEU A 38 -6.28 9.93 -3.58
N PHE A 39 -6.43 8.85 -4.33
CA PHE A 39 -7.60 8.62 -5.17
C PHE A 39 -7.73 7.16 -5.57
N VAL A 40 -8.77 6.88 -6.32
CA VAL A 40 -9.06 5.57 -6.90
C VAL A 40 -8.87 5.64 -8.41
N LEU A 41 -8.21 4.63 -8.97
CA LEU A 41 -8.09 4.45 -10.41
C LEU A 41 -9.02 3.31 -10.85
N GLU A 42 -9.55 3.41 -12.06
CA GLU A 42 -10.20 2.28 -12.69
C GLU A 42 -9.15 1.24 -13.10
N ASN A 43 -9.41 -0.02 -12.80
CA ASN A 43 -8.53 -1.10 -13.21
C ASN A 43 -8.80 -1.47 -14.67
N ASN A 44 -8.21 -0.73 -15.58
CA ASN A 44 -8.32 -0.90 -17.03
C ASN A 44 -6.94 -0.89 -17.69
N SER A 45 -6.90 -0.91 -19.01
CA SER A 45 -5.64 -0.96 -19.77
C SER A 45 -4.72 0.25 -19.56
N LYS A 46 -5.24 1.36 -19.05
CA LYS A 46 -4.49 2.60 -18.80
C LYS A 46 -3.89 2.69 -17.40
N VAL A 47 -4.22 1.75 -16.51
CA VAL A 47 -3.86 1.84 -15.09
C VAL A 47 -2.36 1.92 -14.86
N PHE A 48 -1.56 1.19 -15.61
CA PHE A 48 -0.10 1.19 -15.45
C PHE A 48 0.51 2.53 -15.84
N GLU A 49 0.03 3.14 -16.91
CA GLU A 49 0.45 4.49 -17.33
C GLU A 49 0.06 5.55 -16.29
N GLU A 50 -1.15 5.45 -15.75
CA GLU A 50 -1.64 6.34 -14.70
C GLU A 50 -0.79 6.21 -13.43
N ILE A 51 -0.47 4.99 -13.00
CA ILE A 51 0.40 4.74 -11.84
C ILE A 51 1.80 5.32 -12.09
N LYS A 52 2.36 5.10 -13.28
CA LYS A 52 3.66 5.63 -13.66
C LYS A 52 3.69 7.16 -13.57
N GLU A 53 2.65 7.82 -14.04
CA GLU A 53 2.52 9.27 -13.99
C GLU A 53 2.44 9.79 -12.56
N ILE A 54 1.67 9.14 -11.71
CA ILE A 54 1.58 9.46 -10.28
C ILE A 54 2.94 9.30 -9.60
N CYS A 55 3.64 8.21 -9.90
CA CYS A 55 4.97 7.97 -9.34
C CYS A 55 5.96 9.08 -9.72
N SER A 56 5.89 9.56 -10.95
CA SER A 56 6.72 10.68 -11.41
C SER A 56 6.34 11.98 -10.69
N GLN A 57 5.05 12.25 -10.59
CA GLN A 57 4.52 13.48 -9.97
C GLN A 57 4.88 13.59 -8.49
N TYR A 58 4.82 12.49 -7.75
CA TYR A 58 5.06 12.46 -6.30
C TYR A 58 6.46 11.98 -5.91
N ASN A 59 7.33 11.75 -6.87
CA ASN A 59 8.68 11.21 -6.61
C ASN A 59 8.64 9.91 -5.79
N VAL A 60 7.94 8.91 -6.30
CA VAL A 60 7.79 7.61 -5.65
C VAL A 60 8.99 6.72 -5.95
N GLY A 61 9.62 6.18 -4.91
CA GLY A 61 10.77 5.27 -5.03
C GLY A 61 10.45 3.82 -4.68
N LEU A 62 9.28 3.56 -4.08
CA LEU A 62 8.86 2.23 -3.68
C LEU A 62 7.34 2.13 -3.74
N ILE A 63 6.83 1.01 -4.23
CA ILE A 63 5.40 0.69 -4.24
C ILE A 63 5.15 -0.51 -3.34
N VAL A 64 4.19 -0.38 -2.43
CA VAL A 64 3.73 -1.44 -1.52
C VAL A 64 2.31 -1.82 -1.92
N ILE A 65 2.10 -3.09 -2.26
CA ILE A 65 0.79 -3.62 -2.65
C ILE A 65 0.31 -4.61 -1.61
N GLY A 66 -0.90 -4.41 -1.11
CA GLY A 66 -1.54 -5.34 -0.18
C GLY A 66 -1.82 -6.69 -0.85
N LEU A 67 -1.33 -7.76 -0.23
CA LEU A 67 -1.55 -9.12 -0.70
C LEU A 67 -2.60 -9.80 0.20
N PRO A 68 -3.80 -10.11 -0.32
CA PRO A 68 -4.80 -10.83 0.46
C PRO A 68 -4.39 -12.28 0.62
N VAL A 69 -4.10 -12.68 1.86
CA VAL A 69 -3.77 -14.06 2.21
C VAL A 69 -4.85 -14.59 3.15
N LYS A 70 -5.38 -15.78 2.88
CA LYS A 70 -6.34 -16.41 3.78
C LYS A 70 -5.69 -16.74 5.12
N LEU A 71 -6.47 -16.80 6.19
CA LEU A 71 -6.00 -17.18 7.54
C LEU A 71 -5.26 -18.53 7.52
N SER A 72 -5.59 -19.42 6.59
CA SER A 72 -4.91 -20.71 6.38
C SER A 72 -3.57 -20.58 5.65
N GLY A 73 -3.16 -19.39 5.23
CA GLY A 73 -1.96 -19.18 4.43
C GLY A 73 -2.09 -19.57 2.96
N LYS A 74 -3.26 -20.07 2.54
CA LYS A 74 -3.48 -20.51 1.17
C LYS A 74 -3.82 -19.32 0.24
N HIS A 75 -3.31 -19.38 -0.99
CA HIS A 75 -3.63 -18.41 -2.03
C HIS A 75 -5.06 -18.62 -2.57
N SER A 76 -5.79 -17.52 -2.77
CA SER A 76 -7.10 -17.50 -3.41
C SER A 76 -6.98 -17.01 -4.87
N ASN A 77 -8.09 -17.06 -5.63
CA ASN A 77 -8.12 -16.47 -6.97
C ASN A 77 -7.79 -14.98 -6.95
N LYS A 78 -8.26 -14.24 -5.95
CA LYS A 78 -7.92 -12.83 -5.76
C LYS A 78 -6.42 -12.64 -5.54
N THR A 79 -5.77 -13.50 -4.77
CA THR A 79 -4.32 -13.49 -4.57
C THR A 79 -3.57 -13.68 -5.89
N ASN A 80 -4.03 -14.59 -6.74
CA ASN A 80 -3.41 -14.82 -8.05
C ASN A 80 -3.55 -13.60 -8.97
N GLU A 81 -4.68 -12.91 -8.96
CA GLU A 81 -4.88 -11.66 -9.71
C GLU A 81 -3.92 -10.56 -9.24
N VAL A 82 -3.74 -10.41 -7.93
CA VAL A 82 -2.81 -9.43 -7.36
C VAL A 82 -1.37 -9.76 -7.75
N VAL A 83 -0.97 -11.03 -7.65
CA VAL A 83 0.38 -11.47 -8.04
C VAL A 83 0.65 -11.17 -9.51
N LYS A 84 -0.31 -11.43 -10.38
CA LYS A 84 -0.22 -11.09 -11.80
C LYS A 84 -0.06 -9.58 -12.00
N PHE A 85 -0.84 -8.79 -11.31
CA PHE A 85 -0.76 -7.33 -11.36
C PHE A 85 0.61 -6.82 -10.90
N ILE A 86 1.13 -7.36 -9.80
CA ILE A 86 2.46 -7.02 -9.28
C ILE A 86 3.54 -7.32 -10.34
N ASN A 87 3.49 -8.49 -10.97
CA ASN A 87 4.46 -8.88 -11.98
C ASN A 87 4.41 -7.97 -13.21
N GLU A 88 3.23 -7.59 -13.67
CA GLU A 88 3.06 -6.64 -14.77
C GLU A 88 3.60 -5.26 -14.39
N LEU A 89 3.31 -4.81 -13.17
CA LEU A 89 3.80 -3.52 -12.66
C LEU A 89 5.33 -3.49 -12.61
N LYS A 90 5.96 -4.55 -12.10
CA LYS A 90 7.42 -4.69 -12.06
C LYS A 90 8.04 -4.65 -13.46
N SER A 91 7.37 -5.22 -14.46
CA SER A 91 7.89 -5.24 -15.83
C SER A 91 7.77 -3.89 -16.53
N LYS A 92 6.80 -3.06 -16.15
CA LYS A 92 6.47 -1.79 -16.80
C LYS A 92 7.08 -0.57 -16.13
N LEU A 93 7.35 -0.64 -14.83
CA LEU A 93 7.92 0.46 -14.06
C LEU A 93 9.32 0.12 -13.57
N LYS A 94 10.21 1.12 -13.57
CA LYS A 94 11.57 1.00 -13.02
C LYS A 94 11.61 1.28 -11.51
N ILE A 95 10.52 1.04 -10.82
CA ILE A 95 10.37 1.30 -9.39
C ILE A 95 10.24 -0.04 -8.68
N GLU A 96 10.87 -0.15 -7.54
CA GLU A 96 10.75 -1.35 -6.70
C GLU A 96 9.31 -1.55 -6.27
N VAL A 97 8.79 -2.77 -6.42
CA VAL A 97 7.43 -3.14 -6.03
C VAL A 97 7.51 -4.31 -5.07
N ILE A 98 6.93 -4.17 -3.89
CA ILE A 98 6.86 -5.23 -2.89
C ILE A 98 5.42 -5.55 -2.55
N SER A 99 5.17 -6.79 -2.14
CA SER A 99 3.90 -7.21 -1.58
C SER A 99 3.93 -7.10 -0.06
N TRP A 100 2.79 -6.75 0.53
CA TRP A 100 2.62 -6.66 1.97
C TRP A 100 1.41 -7.48 2.38
N ASP A 101 1.58 -8.36 3.36
CA ASP A 101 0.51 -9.23 3.83
C ASP A 101 -0.57 -8.38 4.53
N GLU A 102 -1.80 -8.36 3.99
CA GLU A 102 -2.92 -7.61 4.56
C GLU A 102 -3.28 -8.04 5.99
N ARG A 103 -2.93 -9.26 6.39
CA ARG A 103 -3.12 -9.74 7.78
C ARG A 103 -2.31 -8.94 8.79
N LEU A 104 -1.24 -8.26 8.35
CA LEU A 104 -0.41 -7.39 9.18
C LEU A 104 -1.02 -6.01 9.37
N THR A 105 -2.11 -5.71 8.67
CA THR A 105 -2.93 -4.52 8.90
C THR A 105 -3.74 -4.74 10.16
N THR A 106 -3.32 -4.10 11.26
CA THR A 106 -3.78 -4.40 12.60
C THR A 106 -5.23 -4.00 12.86
N LYS A 107 -5.85 -4.62 13.89
CA LYS A 107 -7.16 -4.22 14.43
C LYS A 107 -7.18 -2.72 14.82
N LEU A 108 -6.03 -2.17 15.20
CA LEU A 108 -5.87 -0.74 15.53
C LEU A 108 -6.13 0.14 14.31
N ALA A 109 -5.64 -0.25 13.13
CA ALA A 109 -5.88 0.45 11.88
C ALA A 109 -7.38 0.39 11.49
N GLN A 110 -8.03 -0.74 11.69
CA GLN A 110 -9.47 -0.90 11.48
C GLN A 110 -10.28 -0.04 12.47
N LYS A 111 -9.82 0.05 13.71
CA LYS A 111 -10.44 0.90 14.75
C LYS A 111 -10.29 2.38 14.41
N SER A 112 -9.13 2.81 13.90
CA SER A 112 -8.90 4.18 13.41
C SER A 112 -9.87 4.53 12.29
N LYS A 113 -10.21 3.58 11.42
CA LYS A 113 -11.21 3.74 10.37
C LYS A 113 -12.60 4.09 10.94
N ILE A 114 -12.94 3.52 12.09
CA ILE A 114 -14.21 3.80 12.80
C ILE A 114 -14.12 5.14 13.53
N GLU A 115 -13.00 5.45 14.15
CA GLU A 115 -12.76 6.69 14.92
C GLU A 115 -12.64 7.95 14.06
N MET A 116 -12.39 7.82 12.75
CA MET A 116 -12.38 8.94 11.80
C MET A 116 -13.76 9.55 11.57
N ASN A 117 -14.77 9.20 12.39
CA ASN A 117 -16.12 9.77 12.39
C ASN A 117 -16.77 9.87 10.99
N LEU A 118 -16.51 8.88 10.14
CA LEU A 118 -17.14 8.83 8.84
C LEU A 118 -18.64 8.59 9.02
N LYS A 119 -19.46 9.54 8.60
CA LYS A 119 -20.91 9.36 8.55
C LYS A 119 -21.21 8.06 7.81
N LYS A 120 -22.22 7.30 8.27
CA LYS A 120 -22.62 6.01 7.71
C LYS A 120 -22.69 6.02 6.17
N LYS A 121 -23.15 7.14 5.59
CA LYS A 121 -23.22 7.36 4.13
C LYS A 121 -21.85 7.38 3.47
N LYS A 122 -20.83 7.95 4.09
CA LYS A 122 -19.44 7.96 3.58
C LYS A 122 -18.76 6.61 3.74
N ARG A 123 -19.15 5.81 4.75
CA ARG A 123 -18.62 4.44 4.93
C ARG A 123 -19.08 3.49 3.83
N GLN A 124 -20.19 3.80 3.17
CA GLN A 124 -20.75 3.02 2.06
C GLN A 124 -20.18 3.43 0.70
N ASP A 125 -19.46 4.56 0.62
CA ASP A 125 -18.76 4.97 -0.59
C ASP A 125 -17.59 4.00 -0.85
N LYS A 126 -17.71 3.21 -1.91
CA LYS A 126 -16.71 2.21 -2.28
C LYS A 126 -15.36 2.86 -2.62
N ASN A 127 -15.38 4.02 -3.29
CA ASN A 127 -14.16 4.74 -3.64
C ASN A 127 -13.41 5.21 -2.39
N LEU A 128 -14.13 5.78 -1.43
CA LEU A 128 -13.55 6.21 -0.16
C LEU A 128 -12.99 5.00 0.61
N ASN A 129 -13.70 3.87 0.63
CA ASN A 129 -13.23 2.65 1.28
C ASN A 129 -11.95 2.12 0.65
N ASP A 130 -11.83 2.15 -0.68
CA ASP A 130 -10.63 1.69 -1.39
C ASP A 130 -9.42 2.60 -1.09
N VAL A 131 -9.63 3.91 -1.00
CA VAL A 131 -8.59 4.87 -0.62
C VAL A 131 -8.15 4.65 0.84
N ILE A 132 -9.10 4.47 1.75
CA ILE A 132 -8.81 4.19 3.17
C ILE A 132 -8.04 2.88 3.30
N ALA A 133 -8.49 1.81 2.64
CA ALA A 133 -7.81 0.52 2.66
C ALA A 133 -6.36 0.64 2.19
N SER A 134 -6.13 1.35 1.09
CA SER A 134 -4.79 1.63 0.58
C SER A 134 -3.92 2.37 1.61
N SER A 135 -4.47 3.38 2.28
CA SER A 135 -3.73 4.14 3.30
C SER A 135 -3.41 3.30 4.52
N LEU A 136 -4.29 2.37 4.92
CA LEU A 136 -4.05 1.45 6.03
C LEU A 136 -2.94 0.44 5.71
N ILE A 137 -2.92 -0.08 4.50
CA ILE A 137 -1.84 -0.95 4.03
C ILE A 137 -0.50 -0.21 4.11
N LEU A 138 -0.45 0.99 3.55
CA LEU A 138 0.76 1.80 3.57
C LEU A 138 1.19 2.17 4.99
N GLN A 139 0.27 2.61 5.84
CA GLN A 139 0.59 2.98 7.21
C GLN A 139 1.15 1.80 8.00
N SER A 140 0.60 0.61 7.82
CA SER A 140 1.11 -0.61 8.43
C SER A 140 2.58 -0.87 8.05
N TYR A 141 2.92 -0.67 6.78
CA TYR A 141 4.28 -0.81 6.29
C TYR A 141 5.22 0.28 6.84
N LEU A 142 4.77 1.53 6.88
CA LEU A 142 5.55 2.65 7.45
C LEU A 142 5.86 2.42 8.93
N ASP A 143 4.89 1.94 9.69
CA ASP A 143 5.06 1.61 11.11
C ASP A 143 6.06 0.47 11.31
N TYR A 144 6.02 -0.52 10.43
CA TYR A 144 7.00 -1.62 10.42
C TYR A 144 8.42 -1.09 10.19
N LEU A 145 8.62 -0.21 9.21
CA LEU A 145 9.93 0.39 8.93
C LEU A 145 10.46 1.17 10.13
N LYS A 146 9.61 1.96 10.76
CA LYS A 146 9.97 2.77 11.94
C LYS A 146 10.39 1.88 13.12
N ASN A 147 9.62 0.85 13.40
CA ASN A 147 9.92 -0.10 14.49
C ASN A 147 11.23 -0.83 14.23
N LYS A 148 11.51 -1.18 13.00
CA LYS A 148 12.74 -1.85 12.61
C LYS A 148 13.96 -0.94 12.79
N GLU A 149 13.90 0.32 12.38
CA GLU A 149 14.95 1.30 12.59
C GLU A 149 15.26 1.48 14.09
N THR A 150 14.23 1.56 14.92
CA THR A 150 14.35 1.68 16.39
C THR A 150 15.04 0.45 16.99
N MET A 151 14.73 -0.75 16.54
CA MET A 151 15.34 -1.99 17.01
C MET A 151 16.82 -2.07 16.63
N VAL A 152 17.19 -1.66 15.41
CA VAL A 152 18.58 -1.62 14.95
C VAL A 152 19.39 -0.65 15.80
N ALA A 153 18.87 0.56 16.04
CA ALA A 153 19.53 1.58 16.87
C ALA A 153 19.78 1.09 18.31
N ARG A 154 18.87 0.28 18.88
CA ARG A 154 19.02 -0.28 20.23
C ARG A 154 20.09 -1.38 20.30
N ASN A 155 20.35 -2.08 19.21
CA ASN A 155 21.32 -3.17 19.16
C ASN A 155 22.74 -2.67 18.86
N GLU A 156 22.90 -1.42 18.43
CA GLU A 156 24.19 -0.80 18.17
C GLU A 156 24.79 -0.08 19.41
N ASP A 157 23.97 0.10 20.44
CA ASP A 157 24.38 0.61 21.74
C ASP A 157 24.80 -0.54 22.68
#